data_9e0f058f61ad272d8371d8828cc93aa4
#
_entry.id   9e0f058f61ad272d8371d8828cc93aa4
#
_cell.length_a   1.000
_cell.length_b   1.000
_cell.length_c   1.000
_cell.angle_alpha   90.00
_cell.angle_beta   90.00
_cell.angle_gamma   90.00
#
_symmetry.space_group_name_H-M   'P 1'
#
loop_
_entity.id
_entity.type
_entity.pdbx_description
1 polymer ?
#
loop_
_entity_poly.entity_id
_entity_poly.type
_entity_poly.pdbx_seq_one_letter_code
_entity_poly.pdbx_strand_id
1 'polypeptide(L)'
;QVSLALIATKPELSYLSTLIRYEELYAIDPRQARATPKAHHDGIVEHLVDNLRELEKDQLFEHIQIYQRDQSCVYDSQVDETSGAEVLQECLFGKWSKVEEEMLKMGQERLRELSMRTSK
;
A
#
# COMPACT_ATOMS: atom_id res chain seq x y z
N GLN A 1 -10.46 3.85 -24.14
CA GLN A 1 -10.86 4.02 -22.73
C GLN A 1 -9.73 3.63 -21.81
N VAL A 2 -9.34 4.52 -20.93
CA VAL A 2 -8.27 4.27 -19.98
C VAL A 2 -8.86 4.29 -18.56
N SER A 3 -8.69 3.19 -17.85
CA SER A 3 -9.15 3.05 -16.48
C SER A 3 -7.95 2.84 -15.55
N LEU A 4 -8.04 3.38 -14.35
CA LEU A 4 -7.01 3.25 -13.32
C LEU A 4 -7.59 2.59 -12.08
N ALA A 5 -6.93 1.54 -11.61
CA ALA A 5 -7.29 0.88 -10.35
C ALA A 5 -6.11 0.99 -9.40
N LEU A 6 -6.38 1.48 -8.20
CA LEU A 6 -5.36 1.66 -7.16
C LEU A 6 -5.70 0.80 -5.95
N ILE A 7 -4.67 0.32 -5.28
CA ILE A 7 -4.84 -0.38 -4.01
C ILE A 7 -4.30 0.51 -2.90
N ALA A 8 -5.17 0.91 -1.96
CA ALA A 8 -4.81 1.76 -0.84
C ALA A 8 -4.52 0.89 0.38
N THR A 9 -3.29 0.94 0.86
CA THR A 9 -2.84 0.21 2.04
C THR A 9 -2.15 1.19 2.97
N LYS A 10 -2.43 1.12 4.27
CA LYS A 10 -1.74 1.97 5.24
C LYS A 10 -0.22 1.88 5.04
N PRO A 11 0.51 3.01 5.08
CA PRO A 11 1.95 2.99 4.82
C PRO A 11 2.73 2.02 5.68
N GLU A 12 2.36 1.87 6.95
CA GLU A 12 3.01 0.94 7.87
C GLU A 12 2.82 -0.50 7.43
N LEU A 13 1.61 -0.85 6.95
CA LEU A 13 1.34 -2.20 6.41
C LEU A 13 2.08 -2.44 5.11
N SER A 14 2.14 -1.42 4.26
CA SER A 14 2.85 -1.50 2.98
C SER A 14 4.34 -1.74 3.21
N TYR A 15 4.93 -0.97 4.12
CA TYR A 15 6.35 -1.13 4.45
C TYR A 15 6.63 -2.48 5.11
N LEU A 16 5.77 -2.90 6.04
CA LEU A 16 5.90 -4.22 6.69
C LEU A 16 5.88 -5.34 5.65
N SER A 17 5.05 -5.22 4.62
CA SER A 17 5.01 -6.20 3.53
C SER A 17 6.36 -6.29 2.81
N THR A 18 7.05 -5.16 2.61
CA THR A 18 8.37 -5.19 1.97
C THR A 18 9.40 -5.90 2.85
N LEU A 19 9.33 -5.72 4.16
CA LEU A 19 10.22 -6.38 5.09
C LEU A 19 10.00 -7.90 5.10
N ILE A 20 8.75 -8.32 5.11
CA ILE A 20 8.40 -9.75 5.07
C ILE A 20 8.91 -10.36 3.76
N ARG A 21 8.68 -9.70 2.66
CA ARG A 21 9.13 -10.18 1.36
C ARG A 21 10.66 -10.32 1.31
N TYR A 22 11.37 -9.36 1.89
CA TYR A 22 12.82 -9.43 1.97
C TYR A 22 13.28 -10.68 2.73
N GLU A 23 12.67 -10.94 3.91
CA GLU A 23 13.03 -12.09 4.70
C GLU A 23 12.72 -13.41 4.00
N GLU A 24 11.57 -13.49 3.32
CA GLU A 24 11.19 -14.69 2.57
C GLU A 24 12.17 -14.96 1.42
N LEU A 25 12.56 -13.92 0.69
CA LEU A 25 13.53 -14.06 -0.40
C LEU A 25 14.92 -14.39 0.13
N TYR A 26 15.32 -13.81 1.26
CA TYR A 26 16.60 -14.08 1.88
C TYR A 26 16.73 -15.55 2.29
N ALA A 27 15.63 -16.13 2.77
CA ALA A 27 15.62 -17.55 3.16
C ALA A 27 15.80 -18.48 1.95
N ILE A 28 15.33 -18.05 0.77
CA ILE A 28 15.46 -18.84 -0.47
C ILE A 28 16.85 -18.62 -1.08
N ASP A 29 17.22 -17.38 -1.32
CA ASP A 29 18.53 -17.02 -1.89
C ASP A 29 18.90 -15.62 -1.45
N PRO A 30 19.86 -15.48 -0.50
CA PRO A 30 20.24 -14.16 0.01
C PRO A 30 20.72 -13.19 -1.08
N ARG A 31 21.21 -13.69 -2.20
CA ARG A 31 21.71 -12.84 -3.28
C ARG A 31 20.58 -12.17 -4.05
N GLN A 32 19.37 -12.70 -3.99
CA GLN A 32 18.21 -12.16 -4.69
C GLN A 32 17.37 -11.23 -3.80
N ALA A 33 17.60 -11.24 -2.50
CA ALA A 33 16.85 -10.42 -1.58
C ALA A 33 17.32 -8.98 -1.64
N ARG A 34 16.39 -8.06 -1.83
CA ARG A 34 16.68 -6.63 -1.87
C ARG A 34 15.75 -5.89 -0.92
N ALA A 35 16.34 -5.15 0.01
CA ALA A 35 15.56 -4.35 0.94
C ALA A 35 15.12 -3.05 0.27
N THR A 36 13.88 -2.65 0.54
CA THR A 36 13.39 -1.35 0.11
C THR A 36 13.77 -0.32 1.17
N PRO A 37 14.56 0.71 0.84
CA PRO A 37 14.88 1.74 1.81
C PRO A 37 13.60 2.43 2.30
N LYS A 38 13.51 2.65 3.61
CA LYS A 38 12.31 3.24 4.20
C LYS A 38 12.03 4.63 3.64
N ALA A 39 13.08 5.44 3.45
CA ALA A 39 12.95 6.79 2.90
C ALA A 39 12.37 6.76 1.48
N HIS A 40 12.78 5.80 0.67
CA HIS A 40 12.26 5.64 -0.69
C HIS A 40 10.78 5.26 -0.67
N HIS A 41 10.42 4.29 0.16
CA HIS A 41 9.03 3.87 0.32
C HIS A 41 8.16 5.05 0.80
N ASP A 42 8.60 5.75 1.84
CA ASP A 42 7.84 6.86 2.40
C ASP A 42 7.70 8.01 1.40
N GLY A 43 8.74 8.25 0.60
CA GLY A 43 8.69 9.25 -0.46
C GLY A 43 7.63 8.95 -1.51
N ILE A 44 7.55 7.68 -1.94
CA ILE A 44 6.53 7.25 -2.89
C ILE A 44 5.14 7.44 -2.31
N VAL A 45 4.92 7.06 -1.05
CA VAL A 45 3.63 7.20 -0.39
C VAL A 45 3.24 8.67 -0.23
N GLU A 46 4.18 9.52 0.17
CA GLU A 46 3.92 10.96 0.31
C GLU A 46 3.42 11.59 -0.98
N HIS A 47 4.00 11.20 -2.11
CA HIS A 47 3.65 11.80 -3.39
C HIS A 47 2.48 11.11 -4.09
N LEU A 48 2.02 9.97 -3.58
CA LEU A 48 0.97 9.21 -4.24
C LEU A 48 -0.35 9.97 -4.32
N VAL A 49 -0.75 10.64 -3.25
CA VAL A 49 -1.99 11.43 -3.21
C VAL A 49 -1.88 12.63 -4.15
N ASP A 50 -0.75 13.32 -4.13
CA ASP A 50 -0.53 14.47 -5.02
C ASP A 50 -0.52 14.04 -6.48
N ASN A 51 0.08 12.90 -6.79
CA ASN A 51 0.12 12.36 -8.14
C ASN A 51 -1.30 12.00 -8.62
N LEU A 52 -2.11 11.41 -7.75
CA LEU A 52 -3.49 11.10 -8.12
C LEU A 52 -4.30 12.38 -8.35
N ARG A 53 -4.09 13.39 -7.52
CA ARG A 53 -4.78 14.69 -7.69
C ARG A 53 -4.45 15.32 -9.03
N GLU A 54 -3.19 15.25 -9.46
CA GLU A 54 -2.77 15.73 -10.76
C GLU A 54 -3.43 14.95 -11.90
N LEU A 55 -3.49 13.63 -11.78
CA LEU A 55 -4.13 12.78 -12.78
C LEU A 55 -5.62 13.06 -12.89
N GLU A 56 -6.30 13.33 -11.77
CA GLU A 56 -7.70 13.71 -11.78
C GLU A 56 -7.91 15.06 -12.45
N LYS A 57 -7.04 16.01 -12.17
CA LYS A 57 -7.10 17.35 -12.73
C LYS A 57 -6.94 17.33 -14.25
N ASP A 58 -6.03 16.50 -14.74
CA ASP A 58 -5.75 16.38 -16.17
C ASP A 58 -6.76 15.51 -16.91
N GLN A 59 -7.65 14.86 -16.19
CA GLN A 59 -8.70 13.99 -16.75
C GLN A 59 -8.15 12.90 -17.68
N LEU A 60 -7.01 12.34 -17.32
CA LEU A 60 -6.33 11.33 -18.14
C LEU A 60 -7.03 9.98 -18.12
N PHE A 61 -7.85 9.71 -17.11
CA PHE A 61 -8.54 8.44 -16.96
C PHE A 61 -10.05 8.67 -16.94
N GLU A 62 -10.78 7.86 -17.68
CA GLU A 62 -12.24 7.90 -17.70
C GLU A 62 -12.85 7.29 -16.44
N HIS A 63 -12.15 6.33 -15.85
CA HIS A 63 -12.64 5.61 -14.70
C HIS A 63 -11.50 5.37 -13.72
N ILE A 64 -11.66 5.84 -12.49
CA ILE A 64 -10.69 5.63 -11.41
C ILE A 64 -11.38 4.89 -10.27
N GLN A 65 -10.78 3.79 -9.84
CA GLN A 65 -11.27 3.02 -8.72
C GLN A 65 -10.16 2.85 -7.69
N ILE A 66 -10.52 2.89 -6.41
CA ILE A 66 -9.59 2.67 -5.31
C ILE A 66 -10.12 1.51 -4.48
N TYR A 67 -9.28 0.51 -4.27
CA TYR A 67 -9.59 -0.69 -3.49
C TYR A 67 -8.72 -0.74 -2.25
N GLN A 68 -9.23 -1.34 -1.19
CA GLN A 68 -8.42 -1.68 -0.04
C GLN A 68 -7.76 -3.04 -0.25
N ARG A 69 -6.83 -3.39 0.61
CA ARG A 69 -6.08 -4.64 0.50
C ARG A 69 -6.96 -5.89 0.56
N ASP A 70 -8.11 -5.79 1.21
CA ASP A 70 -9.12 -6.86 1.25
C ASP A 70 -9.97 -6.92 -0.01
N GLN A 71 -9.63 -6.10 -1.03
CA GLN A 71 -10.32 -6.00 -2.31
C GLN A 71 -11.67 -5.30 -2.26
N SER A 72 -12.01 -4.66 -1.14
CA SER A 72 -13.22 -3.83 -1.08
C SER A 72 -13.00 -2.50 -1.80
N CYS A 73 -13.97 -2.11 -2.65
CA CYS A 73 -13.90 -0.86 -3.38
C CYS A 73 -14.35 0.30 -2.48
N VAL A 74 -13.46 1.27 -2.25
CA VAL A 74 -13.77 2.42 -1.41
C VAL A 74 -14.04 3.69 -2.22
N TYR A 75 -13.71 3.67 -3.50
CA TYR A 75 -13.94 4.81 -4.39
C TYR A 75 -14.14 4.32 -5.81
N ASP A 76 -15.11 4.92 -6.50
CA ASP A 76 -15.39 4.69 -7.91
C ASP A 76 -15.82 6.00 -8.52
N SER A 77 -15.02 6.53 -9.45
CA SER A 77 -15.25 7.85 -10.03
C SER A 77 -16.55 7.96 -10.82
N GLN A 78 -17.13 6.83 -11.25
CA GLN A 78 -18.40 6.83 -11.95
C GLN A 78 -19.61 6.91 -11.02
N VAL A 79 -19.41 6.62 -9.73
CA VAL A 79 -20.46 6.58 -8.72
C VAL A 79 -20.30 7.71 -7.71
N ASP A 80 -19.05 7.96 -7.29
CA ASP A 80 -18.74 8.93 -6.24
C ASP A 80 -18.47 10.30 -6.85
N GLU A 81 -19.01 11.34 -6.22
CA GLU A 81 -18.81 12.72 -6.66
C GLU A 81 -17.61 13.40 -6.01
N THR A 82 -17.00 12.75 -5.02
CA THR A 82 -15.84 13.28 -4.31
C THR A 82 -14.55 13.02 -5.08
N SER A 83 -13.47 13.66 -4.64
CA SER A 83 -12.14 13.44 -5.23
C SER A 83 -11.56 12.11 -4.76
N GLY A 84 -11.04 11.32 -5.70
CA GLY A 84 -10.32 10.09 -5.37
C GLY A 84 -9.08 10.34 -4.55
N ALA A 85 -8.41 11.49 -4.77
CA ALA A 85 -7.23 11.85 -3.98
C ALA A 85 -7.56 12.04 -2.50
N GLU A 86 -8.72 12.62 -2.19
CA GLU A 86 -9.17 12.78 -0.81
C GLU A 86 -9.46 11.42 -0.16
N VAL A 87 -10.12 10.52 -0.88
CA VAL A 87 -10.41 9.17 -0.40
C VAL A 87 -9.10 8.42 -0.18
N LEU A 88 -8.16 8.52 -1.11
CA LEU A 88 -6.85 7.88 -0.98
C LEU A 88 -6.10 8.39 0.24
N GLN A 89 -6.11 9.71 0.47
CA GLN A 89 -5.47 10.31 1.63
C GLN A 89 -6.05 9.75 2.93
N GLU A 90 -7.36 9.65 3.01
CA GLU A 90 -8.01 9.10 4.20
C GLU A 90 -7.68 7.62 4.40
N CYS A 91 -7.63 6.85 3.32
CA CYS A 91 -7.25 5.43 3.40
C CYS A 91 -5.82 5.23 3.87
N LEU A 92 -4.91 6.11 3.43
CA LEU A 92 -3.48 6.00 3.77
C LEU A 92 -3.16 6.56 5.15
N PHE A 93 -3.77 7.68 5.54
CA PHE A 93 -3.38 8.43 6.73
C PHE A 93 -4.50 8.60 7.76
N GLY A 94 -5.69 8.06 7.49
CA GLY A 94 -6.83 8.14 8.40
C GLY A 94 -6.78 7.09 9.50
N LYS A 95 -7.93 6.88 10.12
CA LYS A 95 -8.03 5.91 11.21
C LYS A 95 -7.85 4.49 10.72
N TRP A 96 -7.24 3.67 11.57
CA TRP A 96 -7.07 2.25 11.31
C TRP A 96 -8.37 1.51 11.62
N SER A 97 -8.76 0.59 10.74
CA SER A 97 -9.83 -0.35 11.02
C SER A 97 -9.30 -1.51 11.87
N LYS A 98 -10.22 -2.27 12.47
CA LYS A 98 -9.81 -3.45 13.23
C LYS A 98 -9.09 -4.47 12.36
N VAL A 99 -9.54 -4.62 11.11
CA VAL A 99 -8.90 -5.54 10.16
C VAL A 99 -7.47 -5.10 9.88
N GLU A 100 -7.25 -3.80 9.71
CA GLU A 100 -5.91 -3.27 9.47
C GLU A 100 -5.00 -3.47 10.68
N GLU A 101 -5.51 -3.25 11.89
CA GLU A 101 -4.75 -3.48 13.12
C GLU A 101 -4.36 -4.95 13.28
N GLU A 102 -5.27 -5.86 12.97
CA GLU A 102 -4.99 -7.29 13.01
C GLU A 102 -3.96 -7.69 11.95
N MET A 103 -4.05 -7.12 10.76
CA MET A 103 -3.07 -7.36 9.71
C MET A 103 -1.68 -6.92 10.12
N LEU A 104 -1.58 -5.77 10.79
CA LEU A 104 -0.30 -5.28 11.31
C LEU A 104 0.27 -6.25 12.35
N LYS A 105 -0.55 -6.68 13.28
CA LYS A 105 -0.13 -7.62 14.33
C LYS A 105 0.34 -8.94 13.74
N MET A 106 -0.45 -9.50 12.83
CA MET A 106 -0.10 -10.77 12.18
C MET A 106 1.18 -10.63 11.35
N GLY A 107 1.32 -9.52 10.65
CA GLY A 107 2.52 -9.25 9.85
C GLY A 107 3.77 -9.12 10.72
N GLN A 108 3.66 -8.46 11.87
CA GLN A 108 4.76 -8.33 12.81
C GLN A 108 5.18 -9.69 13.38
N GLU A 109 4.22 -10.55 13.69
CA GLU A 109 4.49 -11.90 14.16
C GLU A 109 5.19 -12.72 13.06
N ARG A 110 4.70 -12.61 11.84
CA ARG A 110 5.31 -13.30 10.69
C ARG A 110 6.75 -12.85 10.47
N LEU A 111 6.99 -11.55 10.53
CA LEU A 111 8.34 -11.00 10.36
C LEU A 111 9.27 -11.51 11.44
N ARG A 112 8.80 -11.57 12.69
CA ARG A 112 9.60 -12.08 13.80
C ARG A 112 9.99 -13.55 13.58
N GLU A 113 9.03 -14.38 13.13
CA GLU A 113 9.31 -15.78 12.83
C GLU A 113 10.37 -15.93 11.74
N LEU A 114 10.23 -15.20 10.66
CA LEU A 114 11.15 -15.26 9.53
C LEU A 114 12.55 -14.79 9.92
N SER A 115 12.63 -13.73 10.72
CA SER A 115 13.90 -13.20 11.19
C SER A 115 14.62 -14.18 12.10
N MET A 116 13.89 -14.91 12.94
CA MET A 116 14.46 -15.93 13.80
C MET A 116 14.97 -17.14 13.01
N ARG A 117 14.27 -17.52 11.94
CA ARG A 117 14.65 -18.64 11.10
C ARG A 117 15.89 -18.38 10.27
N THR A 118 16.07 -17.16 9.82
CA THR A 118 17.18 -16.83 8.93
C THR A 118 18.49 -16.54 9.64
N SER A 119 18.47 -16.32 10.94
CA SER A 119 19.68 -16.13 11.77
C SER A 119 20.67 -15.11 11.20
N LYS A 120 20.18 -13.96 10.85
CA LYS A 120 21.04 -12.90 10.32
C LYS A 120 21.96 -12.31 11.37
#